data_c01642ffea41da9742ef5cc779540b9e
#
_entry.id   c01642ffea41da9742ef5cc779540b9e
#
_cell.length_a   1.000
_cell.length_b   1.000
_cell.length_c   1.000
_cell.angle_alpha   90.00
_cell.angle_beta   90.00
_cell.angle_gamma   90.00
#
_symmetry.space_group_name_H-M   'P 1'
#
loop_
_entity.id
_entity.type
_entity.pdbx_description
1 polymer ?
#
loop_
_entity_poly.entity_id
_entity_poly.type
_entity_poly.pdbx_seq_one_letter_code
_entity_poly.pdbx_strand_id
1 'polypeptide(L)'
;MFSLFKGLIDNSNNINIITVNNLSIDKELLNVKYEDTIEFTFPITGGKVIKVYDADTITIAAKLPYKESPIYRLSVRLNGIDTPEIKGKDISEEEKEAAKAARDFVSNLTLNKYVTLKNIESEKYGRILADVYVGDIHLNDLLIKERYAVPYNGGHKVKPVSWLKYKIAGEML
;
A
#
# COMPACT_ATOMS: atom_id res chain seq x y z
N MET A 1 -6.67 34.02 14.60
CA MET A 1 -7.09 34.56 13.28
C MET A 1 -8.22 33.63 12.75
N PHE A 2 -9.34 33.65 13.48
CA PHE A 2 -10.55 32.90 13.16
C PHE A 2 -11.68 33.91 12.96
N SER A 3 -11.85 34.41 11.75
CA SER A 3 -13.01 35.27 11.42
C SER A 3 -13.17 35.36 9.91
N LEU A 4 -13.75 34.33 9.29
CA LEU A 4 -14.21 34.41 7.89
C LEU A 4 -15.35 33.42 7.56
N PHE A 5 -16.07 32.89 8.55
CA PHE A 5 -17.26 32.10 8.30
C PHE A 5 -18.45 32.65 9.13
N LYS A 6 -18.85 33.91 8.88
CA LYS A 6 -20.15 34.41 9.32
C LYS A 6 -20.86 35.10 8.15
N GLY A 7 -21.92 34.48 7.70
CA GLY A 7 -22.88 35.06 6.78
C GLY A 7 -22.78 34.55 5.37
N LEU A 8 -23.65 33.60 5.05
CA LEU A 8 -24.20 33.38 3.71
C LEU A 8 -25.17 32.17 3.78
N ILE A 9 -26.19 32.30 4.61
CA ILE A 9 -27.43 31.54 4.39
C ILE A 9 -28.46 32.59 4.06
N ASP A 10 -28.64 32.89 2.81
CA ASP A 10 -29.81 33.61 2.31
C ASP A 10 -30.80 32.56 1.78
N ASN A 11 -32.05 32.65 2.27
CA ASN A 11 -33.13 31.68 2.02
C ASN A 11 -33.76 31.81 0.61
N SER A 12 -33.03 32.30 -0.36
CA SER A 12 -33.42 32.26 -1.76
C SER A 12 -32.54 31.27 -2.52
N ASN A 13 -33.18 30.38 -3.30
CA ASN A 13 -32.59 29.31 -4.10
C ASN A 13 -31.56 29.74 -5.16
N ASN A 14 -30.71 30.73 -4.86
CA ASN A 14 -29.59 31.17 -5.66
C ASN A 14 -28.29 30.87 -4.90
N ILE A 15 -27.70 29.73 -5.19
CA ILE A 15 -26.33 29.40 -4.77
C ILE A 15 -25.39 30.34 -5.51
N ASN A 16 -24.97 31.43 -4.86
CA ASN A 16 -23.90 32.28 -5.37
C ASN A 16 -22.57 31.50 -5.28
N ILE A 17 -21.99 31.24 -6.44
CA ILE A 17 -20.67 30.60 -6.55
C ILE A 17 -19.64 31.51 -5.92
N ILE A 18 -19.08 31.12 -4.79
CA ILE A 18 -17.92 31.80 -4.20
C ILE A 18 -16.70 31.42 -5.02
N THR A 19 -16.20 32.36 -5.79
CA THR A 19 -14.93 32.20 -6.50
C THR A 19 -13.79 32.36 -5.49
N VAL A 20 -13.22 31.26 -5.04
CA VAL A 20 -12.00 31.26 -4.25
C VAL A 20 -10.81 31.09 -5.22
N ASN A 21 -10.09 32.17 -5.47
CA ASN A 21 -8.80 32.17 -6.18
C ASN A 21 -8.79 31.51 -7.58
N ASN A 22 -9.67 31.88 -8.51
CA ASN A 22 -9.69 31.40 -9.89
C ASN A 22 -9.83 29.85 -10.08
N LEU A 23 -10.22 29.12 -9.05
CA LEU A 23 -10.61 27.72 -9.19
C LEU A 23 -12.07 27.66 -9.68
N SER A 24 -12.26 27.14 -10.89
CA SER A 24 -13.59 26.75 -11.35
C SER A 24 -14.05 25.53 -10.52
N ILE A 25 -15.09 25.71 -9.71
CA ILE A 25 -15.72 24.58 -9.00
C ILE A 25 -16.44 23.74 -10.04
N ASP A 26 -16.14 22.44 -10.05
CA ASP A 26 -16.89 21.49 -10.86
C ASP A 26 -18.33 21.41 -10.36
N LYS A 27 -19.27 21.81 -11.22
CA LYS A 27 -20.70 21.89 -10.85
C LYS A 27 -21.29 20.51 -10.52
N GLU A 28 -20.72 19.43 -11.07
CA GLU A 28 -21.14 18.07 -10.77
C GLU A 28 -20.95 17.75 -9.28
N LEU A 29 -19.87 18.26 -8.67
CA LEU A 29 -19.56 17.99 -7.26
C LEU A 29 -20.53 18.66 -6.29
N LEU A 30 -21.23 19.72 -6.70
CA LEU A 30 -22.15 20.46 -5.80
C LEU A 30 -23.42 19.67 -5.41
N ASN A 31 -23.78 18.67 -6.20
CA ASN A 31 -25.00 17.88 -6.00
C ASN A 31 -24.70 16.40 -5.68
N VAL A 32 -23.43 16.03 -5.57
CA VAL A 32 -23.02 14.64 -5.29
C VAL A 32 -23.41 14.24 -3.88
N LYS A 33 -24.04 13.07 -3.74
CA LYS A 33 -24.35 12.45 -2.46
C LYS A 33 -23.35 11.34 -2.17
N TYR A 34 -23.34 10.85 -0.93
CA TYR A 34 -22.42 9.78 -0.51
C TYR A 34 -22.58 8.51 -1.36
N GLU A 35 -23.82 8.14 -1.66
CA GLU A 35 -24.15 6.96 -2.48
C GLU A 35 -23.73 7.06 -3.95
N ASP A 36 -23.43 8.26 -4.44
CA ASP A 36 -22.97 8.53 -5.82
C ASP A 36 -21.43 8.44 -5.92
N THR A 37 -20.74 8.18 -4.80
CA THR A 37 -19.28 8.14 -4.75
C THR A 37 -18.74 6.72 -4.60
N ILE A 38 -17.50 6.52 -5.01
CA ILE A 38 -16.74 5.29 -4.78
C ILE A 38 -15.53 5.58 -3.89
N GLU A 39 -15.08 4.57 -3.15
CA GLU A 39 -13.83 4.71 -2.39
C GLU A 39 -12.65 4.93 -3.33
N PHE A 40 -11.73 5.81 -2.88
CA PHE A 40 -10.52 6.07 -3.66
C PHE A 40 -9.62 4.84 -3.65
N THR A 41 -9.21 4.43 -4.84
CA THR A 41 -8.12 3.47 -5.04
C THR A 41 -7.04 4.10 -5.90
N PHE A 42 -5.79 3.68 -5.72
CA PHE A 42 -4.69 4.21 -6.55
C PHE A 42 -4.86 3.78 -8.01
N PRO A 43 -5.00 4.72 -8.97
CA PRO A 43 -5.26 4.40 -10.37
C PRO A 43 -3.96 4.01 -11.10
N ILE A 44 -3.30 2.95 -10.63
CA ILE A 44 -2.05 2.41 -11.19
C ILE A 44 -2.16 0.91 -11.36
N THR A 45 -1.37 0.35 -12.24
CA THR A 45 -1.31 -1.10 -12.47
C THR A 45 0.05 -1.69 -12.12
N GLY A 46 1.00 -0.86 -11.67
CA GLY A 46 2.35 -1.29 -11.31
C GLY A 46 3.36 -0.17 -11.35
N GLY A 47 4.63 -0.54 -11.22
CA GLY A 47 5.75 0.40 -11.25
C GLY A 47 7.12 -0.28 -11.13
N LYS A 48 8.19 0.50 -11.27
CA LYS A 48 9.56 0.01 -11.07
C LYS A 48 9.87 -0.02 -9.58
N VAL A 49 10.28 -1.17 -9.06
CA VAL A 49 10.77 -1.29 -7.67
C VAL A 49 12.09 -0.53 -7.53
N ILE A 50 12.10 0.45 -6.63
CA ILE A 50 13.26 1.30 -6.35
C ILE A 50 13.84 1.09 -4.95
N LYS A 51 13.11 0.40 -4.07
CA LYS A 51 13.56 0.02 -2.73
C LYS A 51 12.75 -1.17 -2.23
N VAL A 52 13.40 -2.08 -1.53
CA VAL A 52 12.77 -3.11 -0.71
C VAL A 52 13.04 -2.72 0.74
N TYR A 53 11.98 -2.44 1.50
CA TYR A 53 12.09 -2.03 2.91
C TYR A 53 12.12 -3.27 3.81
N ASP A 54 11.09 -4.09 3.71
CA ASP A 54 10.94 -5.41 4.32
C ASP A 54 10.48 -6.40 3.25
N ALA A 55 10.39 -7.69 3.58
CA ALA A 55 9.98 -8.70 2.61
C ALA A 55 8.51 -8.53 2.15
N ASP A 56 7.66 -7.89 2.97
CA ASP A 56 6.27 -7.58 2.64
C ASP A 56 6.02 -6.14 2.23
N THR A 57 7.05 -5.30 2.18
CA THR A 57 6.90 -3.88 1.86
C THR A 57 7.97 -3.39 0.88
N ILE A 58 7.54 -3.03 -0.31
CA ILE A 58 8.38 -2.48 -1.37
C ILE A 58 8.02 -1.04 -1.67
N THR A 59 8.94 -0.30 -2.28
CA THR A 59 8.68 1.03 -2.82
C THR A 59 8.82 1.00 -4.32
N ILE A 60 7.80 1.48 -5.02
CA ILE A 60 7.78 1.58 -6.47
C ILE A 60 7.83 3.03 -6.95
N ALA A 61 8.40 3.23 -8.13
CA ALA A 61 8.29 4.45 -8.91
C ALA A 61 7.21 4.25 -9.98
N ALA A 62 6.17 5.08 -9.97
CA ALA A 62 5.07 5.01 -10.91
C ALA A 62 4.55 6.39 -11.29
N LYS A 63 3.87 6.49 -12.44
CA LYS A 63 3.10 7.67 -12.85
C LYS A 63 1.62 7.42 -12.64
N LEU A 64 0.87 8.46 -12.30
CA LEU A 64 -0.58 8.42 -12.30
C LEU A 64 -1.13 8.68 -13.73
N PRO A 65 -2.35 8.24 -14.06
CA PRO A 65 -2.87 8.28 -15.43
C PRO A 65 -3.41 9.66 -15.83
N TYR A 66 -2.63 10.72 -15.62
CA TYR A 66 -2.94 12.05 -16.11
C TYR A 66 -1.75 12.66 -16.84
N LYS A 67 -2.04 13.60 -17.76
CA LYS A 67 -1.04 14.28 -18.57
C LYS A 67 0.00 14.98 -17.66
N GLU A 68 1.27 14.82 -18.00
CA GLU A 68 2.39 15.41 -17.25
C GLU A 68 2.53 14.94 -15.79
N SER A 69 1.98 13.77 -15.47
CA SER A 69 2.20 13.18 -14.15
C SER A 69 3.68 13.06 -13.84
N PRO A 70 4.15 13.59 -12.71
CA PRO A 70 5.49 13.28 -12.24
C PRO A 70 5.62 11.80 -11.87
N ILE A 71 6.86 11.35 -11.68
CA ILE A 71 7.12 10.02 -11.15
C ILE A 71 6.97 10.08 -9.63
N TYR A 72 5.97 9.39 -9.11
CA TYR A 72 5.71 9.27 -7.69
C TYR A 72 6.46 8.09 -7.07
N ARG A 73 6.80 8.24 -5.80
CA ARG A 73 7.31 7.18 -4.96
C ARG A 73 6.17 6.66 -4.09
N LEU A 74 5.76 5.40 -4.32
CA LEU A 74 4.61 4.79 -3.67
C LEU A 74 5.06 3.57 -2.86
N SER A 75 4.58 3.47 -1.63
CA SER A 75 4.82 2.32 -0.77
C SER A 75 3.73 1.28 -1.00
N VAL A 76 4.14 0.04 -1.25
CA VAL A 76 3.25 -1.10 -1.51
C VAL A 76 3.51 -2.16 -0.47
N ARG A 77 2.47 -2.53 0.29
CA ARG A 77 2.46 -3.71 1.15
C ARG A 77 1.86 -4.89 0.39
N LEU A 78 2.51 -6.03 0.46
CA LEU A 78 2.02 -7.27 -0.12
C LEU A 78 0.82 -7.76 0.69
N ASN A 79 -0.32 -7.96 0.01
CA ASN A 79 -1.55 -8.40 0.63
C ASN A 79 -1.48 -9.87 1.07
N GLY A 80 -2.22 -10.23 2.12
CA GLY A 80 -2.43 -11.63 2.53
C GLY A 80 -1.26 -12.30 3.24
N ILE A 81 -0.16 -11.58 3.52
CA ILE A 81 1.04 -12.15 4.15
C ILE A 81 1.58 -11.31 5.30
N ASP A 82 2.32 -11.97 6.18
CA ASP A 82 3.15 -11.37 7.21
C ASP A 82 4.54 -12.00 7.17
N THR A 83 5.58 -11.20 7.41
CA THR A 83 6.98 -11.61 7.32
C THR A 83 7.70 -11.35 8.64
N PRO A 84 8.87 -11.97 8.91
CA PRO A 84 9.67 -11.66 10.08
C PRO A 84 10.08 -10.19 10.11
N GLU A 85 10.13 -9.61 11.29
CA GLU A 85 10.36 -8.19 11.51
C GLU A 85 11.85 -7.88 11.73
N ILE A 86 12.38 -6.83 11.07
CA ILE A 86 13.75 -6.37 11.29
C ILE A 86 13.85 -5.53 12.56
N LYS A 87 12.78 -4.79 12.90
CA LYS A 87 12.73 -3.84 14.00
C LYS A 87 11.44 -4.01 14.80
N GLY A 88 11.53 -3.83 16.09
CA GLY A 88 10.40 -3.88 17.00
C GLY A 88 10.86 -4.15 18.43
N LYS A 89 9.92 -4.03 19.37
CA LYS A 89 10.14 -4.43 20.74
C LYS A 89 10.13 -5.96 20.79
N ASP A 90 11.08 -6.54 21.52
CA ASP A 90 11.16 -8.00 21.77
C ASP A 90 11.38 -8.87 20.51
N ILE A 91 12.00 -8.33 19.44
CA ILE A 91 12.42 -9.08 18.26
C ILE A 91 13.76 -9.78 18.54
N SER A 92 13.79 -11.11 18.40
CA SER A 92 15.01 -11.91 18.58
C SER A 92 16.03 -11.67 17.46
N GLU A 93 17.31 -11.95 17.73
CA GLU A 93 18.34 -11.89 16.66
C GLU A 93 18.06 -12.90 15.55
N GLU A 94 17.51 -14.08 15.89
CA GLU A 94 17.08 -15.08 14.92
C GLU A 94 16.01 -14.50 13.97
N GLU A 95 14.98 -13.83 14.50
CA GLU A 95 13.93 -13.21 13.69
C GLU A 95 14.49 -12.10 12.79
N LYS A 96 15.44 -11.28 13.30
CA LYS A 96 16.12 -10.26 12.49
C LYS A 96 16.92 -10.85 11.33
N GLU A 97 17.61 -11.96 11.55
CA GLU A 97 18.35 -12.67 10.48
C GLU A 97 17.39 -13.27 9.46
N ALA A 98 16.28 -13.88 9.90
CA ALA A 98 15.24 -14.37 9.02
C ALA A 98 14.62 -13.23 8.19
N ALA A 99 14.36 -12.07 8.81
CA ALA A 99 13.83 -10.88 8.14
C ALA A 99 14.80 -10.33 7.08
N LYS A 100 16.10 -10.29 7.37
CA LYS A 100 17.12 -9.88 6.39
C LYS A 100 17.15 -10.85 5.21
N ALA A 101 17.15 -12.16 5.48
CA ALA A 101 17.14 -13.18 4.42
C ALA A 101 15.89 -13.08 3.53
N ALA A 102 14.71 -12.90 4.13
CA ALA A 102 13.47 -12.70 3.40
C ALA A 102 13.50 -11.42 2.54
N ARG A 103 13.94 -10.29 3.11
CA ARG A 103 14.11 -9.03 2.38
C ARG A 103 15.08 -9.17 1.21
N ASP A 104 16.22 -9.83 1.41
CA ASP A 104 17.23 -10.00 0.37
C ASP A 104 16.72 -10.92 -0.74
N PHE A 105 15.92 -11.94 -0.42
CA PHE A 105 15.21 -12.75 -1.40
C PHE A 105 14.28 -11.91 -2.27
N VAL A 106 13.42 -11.07 -1.67
CA VAL A 106 12.53 -10.16 -2.40
C VAL A 106 13.33 -9.16 -3.22
N SER A 107 14.40 -8.61 -2.66
CA SER A 107 15.27 -7.64 -3.35
C SER A 107 15.89 -8.24 -4.62
N ASN A 108 16.41 -9.45 -4.55
CA ASN A 108 17.00 -10.15 -5.70
C ASN A 108 15.96 -10.40 -6.82
N LEU A 109 14.71 -10.64 -6.44
CA LEU A 109 13.64 -10.89 -7.39
C LEU A 109 13.10 -9.60 -8.02
N THR A 110 13.03 -8.50 -7.27
CA THR A 110 12.21 -7.33 -7.64
C THR A 110 12.98 -6.05 -7.87
N LEU A 111 14.10 -5.82 -7.18
CA LEU A 111 14.80 -4.54 -7.22
C LEU A 111 15.22 -4.16 -8.65
N ASN A 112 14.92 -2.93 -9.04
CA ASN A 112 15.11 -2.39 -10.38
C ASN A 112 14.25 -3.02 -11.49
N LYS A 113 13.35 -3.96 -11.18
CA LYS A 113 12.40 -4.54 -12.14
C LYS A 113 11.05 -3.84 -12.04
N TYR A 114 10.25 -3.97 -13.10
CA TYR A 114 8.85 -3.59 -13.10
C TYR A 114 8.01 -4.69 -12.44
N VAL A 115 7.08 -4.29 -11.57
CA VAL A 115 6.09 -5.18 -10.96
C VAL A 115 4.69 -4.75 -11.35
N THR A 116 3.81 -5.72 -11.57
CA THR A 116 2.38 -5.51 -11.79
C THR A 116 1.66 -5.66 -10.47
N LEU A 117 0.68 -4.79 -10.22
CA LEU A 117 -0.17 -4.82 -9.04
C LEU A 117 -1.59 -5.24 -9.44
N LYS A 118 -2.19 -6.14 -8.66
CA LYS A 118 -3.60 -6.53 -8.77
C LYS A 118 -4.27 -6.42 -7.41
N ASN A 119 -5.61 -6.42 -7.39
CA ASN A 119 -6.41 -6.33 -6.17
C ASN A 119 -5.94 -5.18 -5.26
N ILE A 120 -5.83 -3.99 -5.87
CA ILE A 120 -5.29 -2.80 -5.20
C ILE A 120 -6.32 -2.27 -4.21
N GLU A 121 -5.91 -2.11 -2.96
CA GLU A 121 -6.68 -1.52 -1.88
C GLU A 121 -5.86 -0.41 -1.21
N SER A 122 -6.56 0.45 -0.46
CA SER A 122 -5.94 1.48 0.37
C SER A 122 -5.77 0.96 1.79
N GLU A 123 -4.55 1.00 2.32
CA GLU A 123 -4.30 0.64 3.71
C GLU A 123 -4.36 1.88 4.61
N LYS A 124 -4.74 1.69 5.87
CA LYS A 124 -4.95 2.76 6.88
C LYS A 124 -3.77 3.70 7.09
N TYR A 125 -2.56 3.30 6.73
CA TYR A 125 -1.35 4.12 6.86
C TYR A 125 -0.93 4.79 5.54
N GLY A 126 -1.82 4.82 4.53
CA GLY A 126 -1.56 5.43 3.23
C GLY A 126 -0.66 4.61 2.31
N ARG A 127 -0.40 3.34 2.64
CA ARG A 127 0.24 2.39 1.73
C ARG A 127 -0.78 1.80 0.77
N ILE A 128 -0.29 1.38 -0.37
CA ILE A 128 -1.05 0.52 -1.28
C ILE A 128 -0.98 -0.90 -0.75
N LEU A 129 -2.12 -1.58 -0.60
CA LEU A 129 -2.20 -3.00 -0.34
C LEU A 129 -2.49 -3.69 -1.66
N ALA A 130 -1.69 -4.69 -2.07
CA ALA A 130 -1.86 -5.32 -3.37
C ALA A 130 -1.24 -6.72 -3.47
N ASP A 131 -1.74 -7.48 -4.43
CA ASP A 131 -1.05 -8.65 -4.96
C ASP A 131 0.02 -8.19 -5.94
N VAL A 132 1.27 -8.61 -5.73
CA VAL A 132 2.44 -8.17 -6.48
C VAL A 132 2.93 -9.28 -7.40
N TYR A 133 3.13 -8.94 -8.69
CA TYR A 133 3.62 -9.87 -9.69
C TYR A 133 4.93 -9.41 -10.32
N VAL A 134 5.86 -10.33 -10.48
CA VAL A 134 7.11 -10.15 -11.24
C VAL A 134 7.04 -11.07 -12.46
N GLY A 135 6.69 -10.51 -13.62
CA GLY A 135 6.26 -11.32 -14.75
C GLY A 135 5.03 -12.16 -14.37
N ASP A 136 5.10 -13.46 -14.54
CA ASP A 136 4.01 -14.40 -14.18
C ASP A 136 4.08 -14.89 -12.73
N ILE A 137 5.09 -14.50 -11.97
CA ILE A 137 5.29 -14.96 -10.59
C ILE A 137 4.46 -14.11 -9.65
N HIS A 138 3.50 -14.72 -8.93
CA HIS A 138 2.81 -14.10 -7.80
C HIS A 138 3.72 -14.11 -6.57
N LEU A 139 4.28 -12.94 -6.23
CA LEU A 139 5.30 -12.80 -5.19
C LEU A 139 4.78 -13.16 -3.80
N ASN A 140 3.51 -12.80 -3.50
CA ASN A 140 2.89 -13.07 -2.21
C ASN A 140 2.84 -14.58 -1.94
N ASP A 141 2.34 -15.37 -2.89
CA ASP A 141 2.28 -16.83 -2.77
C ASP A 141 3.66 -17.47 -2.75
N LEU A 142 4.59 -16.93 -3.56
CA LEU A 142 5.96 -17.43 -3.57
C LEU A 142 6.63 -17.29 -2.20
N LEU A 143 6.42 -16.17 -1.51
CA LEU A 143 6.97 -15.95 -0.17
C LEU A 143 6.42 -16.95 0.86
N ILE A 144 5.14 -17.29 0.78
CA ILE A 144 4.55 -18.34 1.63
C ILE A 144 5.14 -19.70 1.28
N LYS A 145 5.17 -20.05 -0.02
CA LYS A 145 5.70 -21.31 -0.53
C LYS A 145 7.15 -21.54 -0.11
N GLU A 146 7.95 -20.49 -0.21
CA GLU A 146 9.37 -20.50 0.18
C GLU A 146 9.58 -20.28 1.68
N ARG A 147 8.50 -20.19 2.48
CA ARG A 147 8.52 -20.03 3.93
C ARG A 147 9.30 -18.79 4.41
N TYR A 148 9.21 -17.71 3.66
CA TYR A 148 9.65 -16.38 4.07
C TYR A 148 8.51 -15.55 4.64
N ALA A 149 7.27 -16.01 4.51
CA ALA A 149 6.06 -15.38 5.01
C ALA A 149 5.07 -16.41 5.53
N VAL A 150 4.16 -15.97 6.37
CA VAL A 150 2.97 -16.72 6.78
C VAL A 150 1.71 -16.04 6.25
N PRO A 151 0.59 -16.76 6.05
CA PRO A 151 -0.68 -16.15 5.71
C PRO A 151 -1.14 -15.15 6.78
N TYR A 152 -1.69 -14.01 6.34
CA TYR A 152 -2.20 -12.95 7.22
C TYR A 152 -3.43 -12.26 6.62
N ASN A 153 -4.53 -12.21 7.36
CA ASN A 153 -5.81 -11.66 6.91
C ASN A 153 -6.17 -10.30 7.54
N GLY A 154 -5.20 -9.59 8.10
CA GLY A 154 -5.43 -8.28 8.74
C GLY A 154 -5.86 -8.34 10.21
N GLY A 155 -6.09 -9.53 10.77
CA GLY A 155 -6.50 -9.72 12.15
C GLY A 155 -5.33 -9.89 13.14
N HIS A 156 -5.41 -10.89 13.99
CA HIS A 156 -4.31 -11.25 14.91
C HIS A 156 -3.16 -11.90 14.14
N LYS A 157 -1.93 -11.42 14.36
CA LYS A 157 -0.74 -12.00 13.74
C LYS A 157 -0.44 -13.36 14.37
N VAL A 158 -0.36 -14.40 13.54
CA VAL A 158 0.08 -15.74 13.94
C VAL A 158 1.45 -15.96 13.31
N LYS A 159 2.51 -15.84 14.10
CA LYS A 159 3.87 -16.06 13.63
C LYS A 159 4.47 -17.35 14.20
N PRO A 160 5.43 -17.98 13.50
CA PRO A 160 6.16 -19.13 14.03
C PRO A 160 6.87 -18.79 15.33
N VAL A 161 7.01 -19.77 16.24
CA VAL A 161 7.85 -19.62 17.44
C VAL A 161 9.33 -19.41 17.05
N SER A 162 9.77 -20.07 15.98
CA SER A 162 11.09 -19.87 15.38
C SER A 162 10.96 -19.76 13.86
N TRP A 163 11.32 -18.62 13.31
CA TRP A 163 11.33 -18.41 11.86
C TRP A 163 12.36 -19.32 11.15
N LEU A 164 13.45 -19.66 11.82
CA LEU A 164 14.44 -20.59 11.27
C LEU A 164 13.88 -22.00 11.13
N LYS A 165 13.20 -22.52 12.17
CA LYS A 165 12.55 -23.83 12.11
C LYS A 165 11.43 -23.85 11.06
N TYR A 166 10.64 -22.78 10.99
CA TYR A 166 9.63 -22.63 9.96
C TYR A 166 10.23 -22.66 8.56
N LYS A 167 11.32 -21.93 8.33
CA LYS A 167 12.01 -21.90 7.03
C LYS A 167 12.51 -23.29 6.61
N ILE A 168 13.07 -24.05 7.55
CA ILE A 168 13.67 -25.35 7.26
C ILE A 168 12.61 -26.45 7.17
N ALA A 169 11.74 -26.55 8.17
CA ALA A 169 10.84 -27.69 8.36
C ALA A 169 9.34 -27.36 8.17
N GLY A 170 8.97 -26.06 8.16
CA GLY A 170 7.57 -25.63 8.13
C GLY A 170 6.89 -25.67 9.49
N GLU A 171 7.66 -25.76 10.59
CA GLU A 171 7.12 -25.85 11.95
C GLU A 171 6.63 -24.47 12.42
N MET A 172 5.36 -24.41 12.85
CA MET A 172 4.74 -23.19 13.41
C MET A 172 4.85 -23.13 14.94
N LEU A 173 4.95 -24.27 15.61
CA LEU A 173 5.01 -24.45 17.07
C LEU A 173 6.38 -24.91 17.54
#